data_da9c864c16531c6be99ccc0368d6b952
#
_entry.id   da9c864c16531c6be99ccc0368d6b952
#
_cell.length_a   1.000
_cell.length_b   1.000
_cell.length_c   1.000
_cell.angle_alpha   90.00
_cell.angle_beta   90.00
_cell.angle_gamma   90.00
#
_symmetry.space_group_name_H-M   'P 1'
#
loop_
_entity.id
_entity.type
_entity.pdbx_description
1 polymer ?
#
loop_
_entity_poly.entity_id
_entity_poly.type
_entity_poly.pdbx_seq_one_letter_code
_entity_poly.pdbx_strand_id
1 'polypeptide(L)'
;MNGLALLRAGVSPDDRISCGGALRVGNGIFHCHKRSGHGPLNLKQAIMASCDIYFYEMVRRLGYDQVAPVARTLGLGQKFDLPFSTQRYGTVPDSAWKLKKYRAEWTVADSLNASIGQGYVLANPIQLAVMASRIASGRSLQPRIVMNGTAPTANPLPLNPEHLAYIRDAMYGVVNQGGTGGRARLNIPGVSLGAKTGTAQVRRITMAERAGGVRSNASLPFKMRDHALFICFAPVENPRYAAAIVLEHGGHTVTNLDTPGIGRDIITYLLDRDRALKSLAEVEPTWGGDIATRMAAETAAYKSQISLVQGAQTETNATAAPTDAPAVEAATDAANSSAAAIANTAQPAEEGSREATND
;
A
#
# COMPACT_ATOMS: atom_id res chain seq x y z
N MET A 1 10.23 6.86 6.17
CA MET A 1 11.54 6.96 5.48
C MET A 1 11.99 8.41 5.26
N ASN A 2 11.20 9.29 4.62
CA ASN A 2 11.62 10.67 4.34
C ASN A 2 12.02 11.44 5.60
N GLY A 3 11.24 11.36 6.68
CA GLY A 3 11.62 12.00 7.95
C GLY A 3 12.98 11.57 8.48
N LEU A 4 13.31 10.26 8.38
CA LEU A 4 14.65 9.77 8.76
C LEU A 4 15.74 10.31 7.84
N ALA A 5 15.47 10.45 6.54
CA ALA A 5 16.43 11.04 5.60
C ALA A 5 16.67 12.52 5.90
N LEU A 6 15.63 13.29 6.23
CA LEU A 6 15.72 14.68 6.62
C LEU A 6 16.56 14.84 7.90
N LEU A 7 16.25 14.08 8.94
CA LEU A 7 17.00 14.10 10.20
C LEU A 7 18.47 13.70 9.99
N ARG A 8 18.72 12.66 9.18
CA ARG A 8 20.09 12.24 8.82
C ARG A 8 20.86 13.32 8.09
N ALA A 9 20.19 14.12 7.29
CA ALA A 9 20.79 15.25 6.57
C ALA A 9 20.95 16.51 7.44
N GLY A 10 20.61 16.47 8.72
CA GLY A 10 20.77 17.58 9.66
C GLY A 10 19.62 18.60 9.63
N VAL A 11 18.48 18.26 9.00
CA VAL A 11 17.29 19.10 9.09
C VAL A 11 16.79 19.09 10.53
N SER A 12 16.60 20.28 11.12
CA SER A 12 16.03 20.39 12.47
C SER A 12 14.60 19.86 12.49
N PRO A 13 14.26 18.98 13.47
CA PRO A 13 12.89 18.50 13.60
C PRO A 13 11.89 19.63 13.88
N ASP A 14 12.35 20.80 14.35
CA ASP A 14 11.53 21.95 14.66
C ASP A 14 11.37 22.94 13.47
N ASP A 15 12.11 22.72 12.37
CA ASP A 15 11.93 23.50 11.15
C ASP A 15 10.50 23.42 10.65
N ARG A 16 9.89 24.59 10.44
CA ARG A 16 8.49 24.69 10.06
C ARG A 16 8.34 25.04 8.58
N ILE A 17 7.42 24.33 7.94
CA ILE A 17 6.92 24.64 6.59
C ILE A 17 5.44 24.99 6.69
N SER A 18 5.06 26.10 6.07
CA SER A 18 3.65 26.52 5.98
C SER A 18 2.96 25.77 4.82
N CYS A 19 1.93 25.01 5.15
CA CYS A 19 1.12 24.29 4.16
C CYS A 19 -0.13 25.11 3.81
N GLY A 20 -0.13 25.73 2.64
CA GLY A 20 -1.29 26.43 2.07
C GLY A 20 -2.21 25.53 1.21
N GLY A 21 -2.01 24.20 1.22
CA GLY A 21 -2.83 23.26 0.46
C GLY A 21 -2.33 22.97 -0.96
N ALA A 22 -1.45 23.80 -1.51
CA ALA A 22 -0.83 23.61 -2.82
C ALA A 22 0.58 24.19 -2.87
N LEU A 23 1.43 23.58 -3.72
CA LEU A 23 2.78 24.03 -4.05
C LEU A 23 2.89 24.16 -5.57
N ARG A 24 3.28 25.34 -6.06
CA ARG A 24 3.58 25.55 -7.48
C ARG A 24 5.07 25.31 -7.74
N VAL A 25 5.37 24.49 -8.73
CA VAL A 25 6.73 24.23 -9.21
C VAL A 25 6.73 24.27 -10.73
N GLY A 26 7.36 25.26 -11.31
CA GLY A 26 7.27 25.54 -12.74
C GLY A 26 5.80 25.72 -13.17
N ASN A 27 5.39 25.00 -14.19
CA ASN A 27 4.00 24.99 -14.67
C ASN A 27 3.10 23.99 -13.93
N GLY A 28 3.65 23.21 -12.99
CA GLY A 28 2.91 22.20 -12.22
C GLY A 28 2.37 22.72 -10.91
N ILE A 29 1.23 22.20 -10.48
CA ILE A 29 0.66 22.44 -9.16
C ILE A 29 0.54 21.09 -8.44
N PHE A 30 1.21 20.98 -7.29
CA PHE A 30 1.21 19.82 -6.42
C PHE A 30 0.35 20.11 -5.20
N HIS A 31 -0.60 19.27 -4.92
CA HIS A 31 -1.58 19.54 -3.87
C HIS A 31 -1.33 18.69 -2.64
N CYS A 32 -1.67 19.24 -1.48
CA CYS A 32 -1.86 18.48 -0.27
C CYS A 32 -3.22 17.77 -0.30
N HIS A 33 -3.35 16.65 0.43
CA HIS A 33 -4.65 16.00 0.59
C HIS A 33 -5.67 16.94 1.28
N LYS A 34 -5.22 17.79 2.20
CA LYS A 34 -6.01 18.88 2.78
C LYS A 34 -5.88 20.15 1.93
N ARG A 35 -6.85 20.39 1.08
CA ARG A 35 -6.84 21.51 0.11
C ARG A 35 -6.83 22.89 0.76
N SER A 36 -7.41 23.04 1.95
CA SER A 36 -7.37 24.28 2.74
C SER A 36 -6.03 24.53 3.44
N GLY A 37 -5.10 23.56 3.31
CA GLY A 37 -3.81 23.62 3.99
C GLY A 37 -3.85 23.21 5.47
N HIS A 38 -2.67 23.00 6.03
CA HIS A 38 -2.47 22.64 7.43
C HIS A 38 -1.92 23.80 8.26
N GLY A 39 -1.52 24.91 7.62
CA GLY A 39 -0.73 25.96 8.28
C GLY A 39 0.73 25.56 8.52
N PRO A 40 1.43 26.21 9.46
CA PRO A 40 2.83 25.91 9.76
C PRO A 40 2.97 24.63 10.58
N LEU A 41 3.72 23.67 10.05
CA LEU A 41 4.00 22.36 10.65
C LEU A 41 5.48 22.11 10.80
N ASN A 42 5.91 21.50 11.90
CA ASN A 42 7.21 20.86 12.05
C ASN A 42 7.16 19.40 11.56
N LEU A 43 8.31 18.68 11.60
CA LEU A 43 8.40 17.31 11.07
C LEU A 43 7.41 16.34 11.75
N LYS A 44 7.30 16.36 13.11
CA LYS A 44 6.35 15.49 13.83
C LYS A 44 4.92 15.78 13.39
N GLN A 45 4.52 17.03 13.41
CA GLN A 45 3.18 17.46 12.99
C GLN A 45 2.88 17.11 11.53
N ALA A 46 3.87 17.23 10.64
CA ALA A 46 3.72 16.85 9.24
C ALA A 46 3.52 15.35 9.05
N ILE A 47 4.21 14.50 9.83
CA ILE A 47 3.99 13.06 9.84
C ILE A 47 2.59 12.72 10.36
N MET A 48 2.19 13.33 11.48
CA MET A 48 0.87 13.12 12.10
C MET A 48 -0.29 13.51 11.18
N ALA A 49 -0.17 14.68 10.55
CA ALA A 49 -1.18 15.21 9.63
C ALA A 49 -1.05 14.67 8.19
N SER A 50 -0.04 13.87 7.89
CA SER A 50 0.25 13.38 6.54
C SER A 50 0.38 14.52 5.51
N CYS A 51 1.09 15.60 5.85
CA CYS A 51 1.17 16.81 5.05
C CYS A 51 2.08 16.63 3.83
N ASP A 52 1.53 16.59 2.63
CA ASP A 52 2.30 16.43 1.39
C ASP A 52 3.22 17.63 1.15
N ILE A 53 2.74 18.87 1.38
CA ILE A 53 3.51 20.09 1.12
C ILE A 53 4.80 20.13 1.95
N TYR A 54 4.75 19.69 3.23
CA TYR A 54 5.95 19.60 4.06
C TYR A 54 7.02 18.75 3.40
N PHE A 55 6.65 17.54 2.96
CA PHE A 55 7.59 16.61 2.34
C PHE A 55 8.01 17.05 0.94
N TYR A 56 7.14 17.68 0.15
CA TYR A 56 7.51 18.29 -1.12
C TYR A 56 8.61 19.33 -0.93
N GLU A 57 8.42 20.30 -0.03
CA GLU A 57 9.40 21.37 0.20
C GLU A 57 10.71 20.84 0.77
N MET A 58 10.65 19.96 1.76
CA MET A 58 11.84 19.43 2.41
C MET A 58 12.65 18.54 1.46
N VAL A 59 12.01 17.65 0.71
CA VAL A 59 12.71 16.75 -0.22
C VAL A 59 13.17 17.52 -1.47
N ARG A 60 12.46 18.56 -1.89
CA ARG A 60 12.94 19.46 -2.95
C ARG A 60 14.28 20.14 -2.59
N ARG A 61 14.47 20.51 -1.31
CA ARG A 61 15.73 21.07 -0.80
C ARG A 61 16.81 20.02 -0.64
N LEU A 62 16.45 18.84 -0.12
CA LEU A 62 17.39 17.76 0.17
C LEU A 62 17.85 17.01 -1.09
N GLY A 63 16.95 16.82 -2.06
CA GLY A 63 17.10 15.84 -3.15
C GLY A 63 16.67 14.42 -2.76
N TYR A 64 15.97 13.76 -3.67
CA TYR A 64 15.45 12.40 -3.37
C TYR A 64 16.53 11.34 -3.31
N ASP A 65 17.69 11.56 -3.93
CA ASP A 65 18.85 10.67 -3.87
C ASP A 65 19.38 10.46 -2.45
N GLN A 66 19.11 11.42 -1.53
CA GLN A 66 19.41 11.26 -0.11
C GLN A 66 18.37 10.39 0.63
N VAL A 67 17.16 10.30 0.10
CA VAL A 67 16.07 9.48 0.66
C VAL A 67 16.20 7.99 0.28
N ALA A 68 16.58 7.73 -0.95
CA ALA A 68 16.64 6.37 -1.50
C ALA A 68 17.51 5.39 -0.68
N PRO A 69 18.71 5.74 -0.18
CA PRO A 69 19.51 4.87 0.68
C PRO A 69 18.80 4.52 1.99
N VAL A 70 18.10 5.48 2.62
CA VAL A 70 17.34 5.25 3.85
C VAL A 70 16.17 4.30 3.59
N ALA A 71 15.48 4.46 2.47
CA ALA A 71 14.41 3.55 2.07
C ALA A 71 14.91 2.11 1.90
N ARG A 72 16.08 1.91 1.26
CA ARG A 72 16.71 0.58 1.12
C ARG A 72 17.15 0.02 2.48
N THR A 73 17.73 0.82 3.37
CA THR A 73 18.07 0.41 4.74
C THR A 73 16.85 -0.08 5.50
N LEU A 74 15.69 0.51 5.26
CA LEU A 74 14.42 0.09 5.87
C LEU A 74 13.77 -1.11 5.17
N GLY A 75 14.34 -1.66 4.10
CA GLY A 75 13.88 -2.90 3.44
C GLY A 75 13.08 -2.70 2.17
N LEU A 76 12.86 -1.47 1.72
CA LEU A 76 12.20 -1.23 0.45
C LEU A 76 13.13 -1.58 -0.73
N GLY A 77 12.55 -2.15 -1.79
CA GLY A 77 13.30 -2.58 -2.96
C GLY A 77 14.21 -3.80 -2.73
N GLN A 78 14.13 -4.47 -1.56
CA GLN A 78 14.90 -5.66 -1.23
C GLN A 78 14.13 -6.93 -1.60
N LYS A 79 14.87 -7.93 -2.08
CA LYS A 79 14.42 -9.33 -2.11
C LYS A 79 14.72 -9.96 -0.76
N PHE A 80 13.73 -10.63 -0.18
CA PHE A 80 13.92 -11.41 1.04
C PHE A 80 14.03 -12.89 0.68
N ASP A 81 14.81 -13.64 1.48
CA ASP A 81 14.92 -15.10 1.34
C ASP A 81 13.64 -15.75 1.90
N LEU A 82 12.64 -15.85 1.03
CA LEU A 82 11.34 -16.44 1.33
C LEU A 82 11.03 -17.51 0.28
N PRO A 83 10.31 -18.59 0.63
CA PRO A 83 10.03 -19.72 -0.25
C PRO A 83 8.99 -19.40 -1.32
N PHE A 84 9.02 -18.20 -1.89
CA PHE A 84 8.17 -17.78 -3.00
C PHE A 84 9.01 -17.54 -4.24
N SER A 85 8.71 -18.21 -5.32
CA SER A 85 9.37 -18.05 -6.61
C SER A 85 9.09 -16.68 -7.26
N THR A 86 7.93 -16.07 -6.96
CA THR A 86 7.40 -14.87 -7.64
C THR A 86 7.36 -13.64 -6.74
N GLN A 87 8.49 -13.24 -6.15
CA GLN A 87 8.55 -11.99 -5.42
C GLN A 87 8.68 -10.80 -6.36
N ARG A 88 7.76 -9.85 -6.27
CA ARG A 88 7.92 -8.53 -6.88
C ARG A 88 8.65 -7.62 -5.90
N TYR A 89 9.86 -7.16 -6.27
CA TYR A 89 10.75 -6.43 -5.33
C TYR A 89 10.43 -4.97 -5.16
N GLY A 90 9.42 -4.45 -5.86
CA GLY A 90 9.16 -3.04 -5.86
C GLY A 90 10.28 -2.22 -6.52
N THR A 91 10.26 -0.92 -6.30
CA THR A 91 11.26 0.02 -6.83
C THR A 91 11.54 1.11 -5.81
N VAL A 92 12.81 1.29 -5.47
CA VAL A 92 13.29 2.49 -4.79
C VAL A 92 14.08 3.29 -5.84
N PRO A 93 13.43 4.26 -6.51
CA PRO A 93 14.06 5.00 -7.58
C PRO A 93 15.12 5.97 -7.03
N ASP A 94 16.07 6.33 -7.88
CA ASP A 94 17.00 7.46 -7.72
C ASP A 94 17.39 7.96 -9.11
N SER A 95 18.23 9.00 -9.18
CA SER A 95 18.66 9.59 -10.44
C SER A 95 19.37 8.58 -11.34
N ALA A 96 20.26 7.76 -10.78
CA ALA A 96 20.99 6.73 -11.51
C ALA A 96 20.04 5.63 -12.07
N TRP A 97 19.08 5.18 -11.26
CA TRP A 97 18.07 4.22 -11.70
C TRP A 97 17.23 4.76 -12.86
N LYS A 98 16.78 6.01 -12.79
CA LYS A 98 15.96 6.61 -13.85
C LYS A 98 16.74 6.77 -15.14
N LEU A 99 17.99 7.26 -15.05
CA LEU A 99 18.87 7.40 -16.20
C LEU A 99 19.13 6.04 -16.87
N LYS A 100 19.43 5.00 -16.08
CA LYS A 100 19.64 3.63 -16.59
C LYS A 100 18.40 3.06 -17.28
N LYS A 101 17.21 3.22 -16.66
CA LYS A 101 15.98 2.57 -17.12
C LYS A 101 15.28 3.30 -18.26
N TYR A 102 15.24 4.63 -18.19
CA TYR A 102 14.46 5.47 -19.11
C TYR A 102 15.28 6.38 -19.99
N ARG A 103 16.61 6.41 -19.81
CA ARG A 103 17.53 7.33 -20.51
C ARG A 103 17.11 8.79 -20.35
N ALA A 104 16.57 9.14 -19.20
CA ALA A 104 16.06 10.45 -18.86
C ALA A 104 16.58 10.90 -17.49
N GLU A 105 16.85 12.19 -17.36
CA GLU A 105 17.30 12.79 -16.11
C GLU A 105 16.19 12.80 -15.05
N TRP A 106 16.63 12.82 -13.79
CA TRP A 106 15.73 12.97 -12.64
C TRP A 106 15.22 14.42 -12.56
N THR A 107 13.91 14.59 -12.44
CA THR A 107 13.28 15.90 -12.39
C THR A 107 12.84 16.27 -10.98
N VAL A 108 12.59 17.57 -10.75
CA VAL A 108 11.98 18.02 -9.49
C VAL A 108 10.61 17.35 -9.26
N ALA A 109 9.81 17.18 -10.31
CA ALA A 109 8.52 16.50 -10.20
C ALA A 109 8.63 15.02 -9.76
N ASP A 110 9.71 14.32 -10.18
CA ASP A 110 10.00 12.98 -9.71
C ASP A 110 10.30 12.98 -8.20
N SER A 111 11.11 13.93 -7.74
CA SER A 111 11.40 14.10 -6.31
C SER A 111 10.14 14.35 -5.49
N LEU A 112 9.26 15.24 -5.95
CA LEU A 112 8.01 15.54 -5.25
C LEU A 112 7.11 14.31 -5.17
N ASN A 113 6.86 13.63 -6.28
CA ASN A 113 6.04 12.42 -6.29
C ASN A 113 6.65 11.32 -5.40
N ALA A 114 7.95 11.07 -5.51
CA ALA A 114 8.63 10.06 -4.72
C ALA A 114 8.66 10.39 -3.22
N SER A 115 8.67 11.67 -2.85
CA SER A 115 8.66 12.12 -1.45
C SER A 115 7.39 11.76 -0.68
N ILE A 116 6.31 11.47 -1.36
CA ILE A 116 5.06 10.98 -0.76
C ILE A 116 4.77 9.51 -1.10
N GLY A 117 5.77 8.78 -1.65
CA GLY A 117 5.66 7.37 -1.99
C GLY A 117 4.89 7.10 -3.28
N GLN A 118 4.77 8.09 -4.17
CA GLN A 118 4.10 8.00 -5.46
C GLN A 118 5.12 7.95 -6.62
N GLY A 119 4.62 8.03 -7.85
CA GLY A 119 5.47 8.01 -9.05
C GLY A 119 6.12 6.65 -9.27
N TYR A 120 7.45 6.61 -9.27
CA TYR A 120 8.21 5.36 -9.51
C TYR A 120 8.42 4.51 -8.26
N VAL A 121 8.02 4.98 -7.07
CA VAL A 121 8.15 4.21 -5.82
C VAL A 121 7.14 3.07 -5.82
N LEU A 122 7.64 1.83 -5.74
CA LEU A 122 6.82 0.63 -5.63
C LEU A 122 7.29 -0.22 -4.45
N ALA A 123 6.36 -0.72 -3.67
CA ALA A 123 6.63 -1.63 -2.56
C ALA A 123 5.57 -2.72 -2.50
N ASN A 124 5.92 -3.88 -1.98
CA ASN A 124 4.96 -4.93 -1.65
C ASN A 124 4.62 -4.91 -0.15
N PRO A 125 3.53 -5.56 0.29
CA PRO A 125 3.12 -5.57 1.70
C PRO A 125 4.18 -6.10 2.67
N ILE A 126 4.98 -7.09 2.27
CA ILE A 126 6.06 -7.64 3.11
C ILE A 126 7.14 -6.58 3.35
N GLN A 127 7.54 -5.84 2.31
CA GLN A 127 8.50 -4.75 2.45
C GLN A 127 8.00 -3.64 3.38
N LEU A 128 6.71 -3.32 3.32
CA LEU A 128 6.08 -2.34 4.22
C LEU A 128 6.06 -2.85 5.67
N ALA A 129 5.76 -4.12 5.90
CA ALA A 129 5.80 -4.72 7.23
C ALA A 129 7.24 -4.77 7.78
N VAL A 130 8.23 -5.11 6.93
CA VAL A 130 9.66 -5.07 7.29
C VAL A 130 10.09 -3.63 7.61
N MET A 131 9.67 -2.64 6.84
CA MET A 131 9.95 -1.24 7.14
C MET A 131 9.37 -0.84 8.51
N ALA A 132 8.13 -1.20 8.82
CA ALA A 132 7.51 -0.93 10.11
C ALA A 132 8.27 -1.62 11.25
N SER A 133 8.65 -2.89 11.09
CA SER A 133 9.41 -3.66 12.10
C SER A 133 10.82 -3.11 12.32
N ARG A 134 11.50 -2.67 11.26
CA ARG A 134 12.83 -2.05 11.36
C ARG A 134 12.79 -0.69 12.05
N ILE A 135 11.79 0.14 11.76
CA ILE A 135 11.58 1.41 12.47
C ILE A 135 11.28 1.15 13.95
N ALA A 136 10.42 0.18 14.24
CA ALA A 136 10.03 -0.18 15.60
C ALA A 136 11.20 -0.67 16.44
N SER A 137 11.98 -1.61 15.91
CA SER A 137 13.05 -2.30 16.64
C SER A 137 14.41 -1.61 16.56
N GLY A 138 14.66 -0.79 15.54
CA GLY A 138 16.00 -0.25 15.24
C GLY A 138 16.98 -1.31 14.72
N ARG A 139 16.48 -2.48 14.29
CA ARG A 139 17.30 -3.63 13.88
C ARG A 139 17.03 -4.03 12.43
N SER A 140 18.03 -4.60 11.77
CA SER A 140 17.97 -5.10 10.39
C SER A 140 17.25 -6.45 10.32
N LEU A 141 15.98 -6.48 10.76
CA LEU A 141 15.16 -7.69 10.77
C LEU A 141 14.93 -8.21 9.35
N GLN A 142 14.92 -9.56 9.22
CA GLN A 142 14.57 -10.27 7.99
C GLN A 142 13.30 -11.09 8.22
N PRO A 143 12.33 -11.07 7.29
CA PRO A 143 11.13 -11.87 7.43
C PRO A 143 11.43 -13.35 7.23
N ARG A 144 10.75 -14.22 7.99
CA ARG A 144 10.78 -15.69 7.84
C ARG A 144 9.34 -16.21 7.90
N ILE A 145 9.06 -17.27 7.16
CA ILE A 145 7.74 -17.94 7.18
C ILE A 145 7.81 -19.22 7.99
N VAL A 146 8.92 -19.92 7.90
CA VAL A 146 9.11 -21.18 8.63
C VAL A 146 9.99 -20.91 9.84
N MET A 147 9.53 -21.34 11.01
CA MET A 147 10.29 -21.32 12.25
C MET A 147 11.14 -22.59 12.35
N ASN A 148 12.25 -22.64 11.60
CA ASN A 148 13.25 -23.68 11.71
C ASN A 148 14.51 -23.11 12.39
N GLY A 149 14.95 -23.76 13.47
CA GLY A 149 16.14 -23.36 14.20
C GLY A 149 16.05 -22.01 14.93
N THR A 150 17.20 -21.50 15.34
CA THR A 150 17.33 -20.22 16.06
C THR A 150 17.15 -19.04 15.11
N ALA A 151 16.44 -18.00 15.54
CA ALA A 151 16.33 -16.77 14.76
C ALA A 151 17.71 -16.14 14.56
N PRO A 152 18.07 -15.72 13.34
CA PRO A 152 19.30 -14.99 13.12
C PRO A 152 19.34 -13.73 13.98
N THR A 153 20.51 -13.44 14.56
CA THR A 153 20.72 -12.17 15.29
C THR A 153 20.61 -11.01 14.30
N ALA A 154 19.65 -10.13 14.51
CA ALA A 154 19.53 -8.93 13.69
C ALA A 154 20.48 -7.84 14.20
N ASN A 155 21.33 -7.32 13.32
CA ASN A 155 22.23 -6.21 13.64
C ASN A 155 21.44 -4.91 13.82
N PRO A 156 21.95 -3.95 14.61
CA PRO A 156 21.41 -2.59 14.62
C PRO A 156 21.38 -1.99 13.20
N LEU A 157 20.38 -1.17 12.92
CA LEU A 157 20.37 -0.40 11.67
C LEU A 157 21.47 0.67 11.69
N PRO A 158 22.11 0.97 10.56
CA PRO A 158 23.07 2.07 10.43
C PRO A 158 22.34 3.44 10.39
N LEU A 159 21.49 3.68 11.38
CA LEU A 159 20.68 4.90 11.55
C LEU A 159 20.82 5.38 12.99
N ASN A 160 20.80 6.70 13.19
CA ASN A 160 20.85 7.28 14.53
C ASN A 160 19.63 6.81 15.36
N PRO A 161 19.86 6.21 16.56
CA PRO A 161 18.78 5.75 17.43
C PRO A 161 17.82 6.85 17.88
N GLU A 162 18.31 8.09 18.06
CA GLU A 162 17.47 9.25 18.42
C GLU A 162 16.52 9.64 17.27
N HIS A 163 17.01 9.59 16.03
CA HIS A 163 16.16 9.82 14.86
C HIS A 163 15.07 8.76 14.74
N LEU A 164 15.40 7.49 15.00
CA LEU A 164 14.41 6.41 15.05
C LEU A 164 13.40 6.62 16.18
N ALA A 165 13.86 7.04 17.37
CA ALA A 165 12.97 7.36 18.48
C ALA A 165 12.02 8.50 18.14
N TYR A 166 12.51 9.57 17.51
CA TYR A 166 11.70 10.68 17.05
C TYR A 166 10.61 10.23 16.04
N ILE A 167 10.96 9.36 15.10
CA ILE A 167 10.00 8.85 14.12
C ILE A 167 8.98 7.93 14.79
N ARG A 168 9.37 7.10 15.75
CA ARG A 168 8.42 6.28 16.54
C ARG A 168 7.45 7.15 17.32
N ASP A 169 7.92 8.24 17.94
CA ASP A 169 7.08 9.21 18.64
C ASP A 169 6.12 9.94 17.67
N ALA A 170 6.58 10.30 16.49
CA ALA A 170 5.70 10.86 15.46
C ALA A 170 4.64 9.84 15.00
N MET A 171 5.00 8.56 14.83
CA MET A 171 4.06 7.49 14.48
C MET A 171 3.07 7.17 15.64
N TYR A 172 3.51 7.29 16.89
CA TYR A 172 2.61 7.27 18.04
C TYR A 172 1.58 8.41 17.94
N GLY A 173 2.04 9.62 17.61
CA GLY A 173 1.17 10.80 17.44
C GLY A 173 0.11 10.64 16.36
N VAL A 174 0.42 9.90 15.26
CA VAL A 174 -0.56 9.58 14.20
C VAL A 174 -1.83 8.94 14.75
N VAL A 175 -1.70 8.08 15.76
CA VAL A 175 -2.82 7.34 16.36
C VAL A 175 -3.36 8.01 17.61
N ASN A 176 -2.46 8.49 18.49
CA ASN A 176 -2.84 8.82 19.88
C ASN A 176 -2.92 10.33 20.16
N GLN A 177 -2.42 11.19 19.23
CA GLN A 177 -2.37 12.64 19.41
C GLN A 177 -3.11 13.42 18.31
N GLY A 178 -4.23 12.87 17.79
CA GLY A 178 -5.07 13.56 16.83
C GLY A 178 -4.57 13.51 15.36
N GLY A 179 -3.67 12.58 15.02
CA GLY A 179 -3.25 12.36 13.66
C GLY A 179 -4.26 11.55 12.84
N THR A 180 -3.87 11.20 11.59
CA THR A 180 -4.75 10.56 10.59
C THR A 180 -5.15 9.12 10.90
N GLY A 181 -4.52 8.48 11.89
CA GLY A 181 -4.74 7.08 12.28
C GLY A 181 -5.54 6.90 13.56
N GLY A 182 -6.26 7.90 14.06
CA GLY A 182 -6.94 7.86 15.36
C GLY A 182 -7.89 6.67 15.56
N ARG A 183 -8.49 6.14 14.48
CA ARG A 183 -9.34 4.94 14.52
C ARG A 183 -8.59 3.65 14.86
N ALA A 184 -7.25 3.66 14.76
CA ALA A 184 -6.39 2.54 15.16
C ALA A 184 -6.03 2.54 16.65
N ARG A 185 -6.53 3.46 17.47
CA ARG A 185 -6.26 3.47 18.91
C ARG A 185 -6.69 2.15 19.53
N LEU A 186 -5.75 1.52 20.26
CA LEU A 186 -6.01 0.28 20.98
C LEU A 186 -6.83 0.56 22.25
N ASN A 187 -7.76 -0.35 22.53
CA ASN A 187 -8.56 -0.32 23.77
C ASN A 187 -7.97 -1.25 24.84
N ILE A 188 -6.63 -1.34 24.88
CA ILE A 188 -5.87 -2.17 25.82
C ILE A 188 -5.16 -1.23 26.79
N PRO A 189 -5.44 -1.28 28.11
CA PRO A 189 -4.80 -0.40 29.09
C PRO A 189 -3.26 -0.50 29.04
N GLY A 190 -2.58 0.65 29.02
CA GLY A 190 -1.11 0.73 29.02
C GLY A 190 -0.44 0.30 27.71
N VAL A 191 -1.19 0.05 26.65
CA VAL A 191 -0.62 -0.36 25.35
C VAL A 191 -0.94 0.67 24.30
N SER A 192 0.09 1.15 23.61
CA SER A 192 -0.08 2.10 22.51
C SER A 192 0.39 1.56 21.16
N LEU A 193 -0.19 2.09 20.09
CA LEU A 193 0.12 1.71 18.71
C LEU A 193 0.73 2.91 17.98
N GLY A 194 1.85 2.67 17.32
CA GLY A 194 2.48 3.60 16.38
C GLY A 194 2.15 3.21 14.95
N ALA A 195 1.76 4.19 14.12
CA ALA A 195 1.31 3.87 12.76
C ALA A 195 1.52 4.98 11.74
N LYS A 196 1.25 4.65 10.47
CA LYS A 196 1.12 5.63 9.39
C LYS A 196 0.12 5.15 8.36
N THR A 197 -0.82 6.03 8.02
CA THR A 197 -1.76 5.85 6.91
C THR A 197 -1.08 6.15 5.57
N GLY A 198 -1.54 5.53 4.50
CA GLY A 198 -1.07 5.77 3.15
C GLY A 198 -2.17 5.58 2.11
N THR A 199 -1.94 6.15 0.94
CA THR A 199 -2.79 5.99 -0.24
C THR A 199 -1.90 5.80 -1.45
N ALA A 200 -2.17 4.77 -2.26
CA ALA A 200 -1.47 4.57 -3.53
C ALA A 200 -2.44 4.80 -4.69
N GLN A 201 -2.11 5.78 -5.53
CA GLN A 201 -2.90 6.11 -6.71
C GLN A 201 -2.74 5.03 -7.78
N VAL A 202 -3.85 4.54 -8.34
CA VAL A 202 -3.86 3.54 -9.42
C VAL A 202 -4.02 4.15 -10.81
N ARG A 203 -4.41 5.41 -10.89
CA ARG A 203 -4.64 6.10 -12.15
C ARG A 203 -3.96 7.47 -12.20
N ARG A 204 -3.67 7.91 -13.42
CA ARG A 204 -3.23 9.29 -13.66
C ARG A 204 -4.44 10.23 -13.67
N ILE A 205 -4.38 11.30 -12.88
CA ILE A 205 -5.36 12.40 -12.96
C ILE A 205 -4.93 13.32 -14.10
N THR A 206 -5.79 13.49 -15.11
CA THR A 206 -5.49 14.33 -16.28
C THR A 206 -5.58 15.83 -15.95
N MET A 207 -4.99 16.66 -16.81
CA MET A 207 -5.08 18.12 -16.65
C MET A 207 -6.53 18.61 -16.77
N ALA A 208 -7.32 18.04 -17.67
CA ALA A 208 -8.74 18.36 -17.83
C ALA A 208 -9.53 18.04 -16.57
N GLU A 209 -9.28 16.86 -15.94
CA GLU A 209 -9.91 16.48 -14.68
C GLU A 209 -9.47 17.40 -13.52
N ARG A 210 -8.19 17.85 -13.52
CA ARG A 210 -7.73 18.81 -12.52
C ARG A 210 -8.41 20.17 -12.65
N ALA A 211 -8.72 20.62 -13.86
CA ALA A 211 -9.41 21.88 -14.14
C ALA A 211 -10.91 21.78 -13.85
N GLY A 212 -11.55 20.66 -14.19
CA GLY A 212 -12.99 20.43 -14.01
C GLY A 212 -13.40 19.89 -12.63
N GLY A 213 -12.42 19.59 -11.77
CA GLY A 213 -12.63 18.96 -10.47
C GLY A 213 -12.28 17.47 -10.47
N VAL A 214 -11.42 17.06 -9.52
CA VAL A 214 -11.00 15.66 -9.35
C VAL A 214 -12.14 14.86 -8.74
N ARG A 215 -12.54 13.78 -9.41
CA ARG A 215 -13.58 12.88 -8.91
C ARG A 215 -13.17 12.19 -7.62
N SER A 216 -14.10 12.06 -6.68
CA SER A 216 -13.87 11.32 -5.43
C SER A 216 -13.74 9.81 -5.70
N ASN A 217 -13.00 9.10 -4.85
CA ASN A 217 -12.90 7.64 -4.96
C ASN A 217 -14.28 6.95 -4.91
N ALA A 218 -15.24 7.49 -4.15
CA ALA A 218 -16.61 6.96 -4.07
C ALA A 218 -17.34 7.00 -5.42
N SER A 219 -17.09 8.01 -6.25
CA SER A 219 -17.70 8.17 -7.57
C SER A 219 -17.00 7.41 -8.69
N LEU A 220 -15.87 6.74 -8.38
CA LEU A 220 -15.11 5.97 -9.37
C LEU A 220 -15.55 4.50 -9.38
N PRO A 221 -15.47 3.83 -10.55
CA PRO A 221 -15.55 2.37 -10.63
C PRO A 221 -14.52 1.72 -9.70
N PHE A 222 -14.85 0.56 -9.12
CA PHE A 222 -14.01 -0.10 -8.12
C PHE A 222 -12.53 -0.19 -8.52
N LYS A 223 -12.23 -0.73 -9.71
CA LYS A 223 -10.85 -0.89 -10.21
C LYS A 223 -10.07 0.40 -10.46
N MET A 224 -10.73 1.56 -10.42
CA MET A 224 -10.11 2.88 -10.59
C MET A 224 -9.89 3.62 -9.27
N ARG A 225 -10.35 3.05 -8.16
CA ARG A 225 -10.17 3.63 -6.82
C ARG A 225 -8.74 3.41 -6.34
N ASP A 226 -8.23 4.35 -5.56
CA ASP A 226 -6.91 4.24 -4.97
C ASP A 226 -6.83 3.08 -3.97
N HIS A 227 -5.63 2.52 -3.76
CA HIS A 227 -5.40 1.57 -2.68
C HIS A 227 -5.25 2.31 -1.36
N ALA A 228 -5.87 1.78 -0.30
CA ALA A 228 -5.67 2.27 1.06
C ALA A 228 -4.61 1.41 1.76
N LEU A 229 -3.66 2.09 2.44
CA LEU A 229 -2.55 1.44 3.11
C LEU A 229 -2.47 1.89 4.57
N PHE A 230 -1.98 0.99 5.40
CA PHE A 230 -1.68 1.27 6.79
C PHE A 230 -0.52 0.40 7.25
N ILE A 231 0.47 1.02 7.89
CA ILE A 231 1.54 0.29 8.58
C ILE A 231 1.47 0.63 10.06
N CYS A 232 1.72 -0.36 10.90
CA CYS A 232 1.72 -0.16 12.35
C CYS A 232 2.66 -1.11 13.07
N PHE A 233 2.94 -0.77 14.32
CA PHE A 233 3.64 -1.63 15.27
C PHE A 233 3.13 -1.37 16.69
N ALA A 234 3.18 -2.37 17.54
CA ALA A 234 2.74 -2.29 18.93
C ALA A 234 3.41 -3.36 19.82
N PRO A 235 3.52 -3.11 21.14
CA PRO A 235 3.44 -1.81 21.81
C PRO A 235 4.53 -0.83 21.34
N VAL A 236 4.28 0.48 21.40
CA VAL A 236 5.31 1.47 21.01
C VAL A 236 6.53 1.40 21.93
N GLU A 237 6.29 1.17 23.20
CA GLU A 237 7.31 1.14 24.27
C GLU A 237 8.22 -0.09 24.16
N ASN A 238 7.66 -1.24 23.79
CA ASN A 238 8.38 -2.50 23.60
C ASN A 238 7.77 -3.27 22.41
N PRO A 239 8.16 -2.96 21.18
CA PRO A 239 7.52 -3.50 19.99
C PRO A 239 7.63 -5.02 19.89
N ARG A 240 6.48 -5.69 19.79
CA ARG A 240 6.36 -7.13 19.60
C ARG A 240 5.84 -7.50 18.24
N TYR A 241 4.93 -6.70 17.69
CA TYR A 241 4.27 -6.95 16.42
C TYR A 241 4.38 -5.73 15.51
N ALA A 242 4.53 -5.99 14.22
CA ALA A 242 4.41 -5.00 13.17
C ALA A 242 3.53 -5.56 12.04
N ALA A 243 2.72 -4.69 11.42
CA ALA A 243 1.82 -5.10 10.35
C ALA A 243 1.83 -4.07 9.21
N ALA A 244 1.53 -4.56 8.02
CA ALA A 244 1.16 -3.74 6.87
C ALA A 244 -0.17 -4.25 6.31
N ILE A 245 -1.12 -3.35 6.19
CA ILE A 245 -2.45 -3.61 5.66
C ILE A 245 -2.56 -2.87 4.33
N VAL A 246 -2.93 -3.59 3.28
CA VAL A 246 -3.22 -3.05 1.96
C VAL A 246 -4.63 -3.46 1.58
N LEU A 247 -5.50 -2.48 1.39
CA LEU A 247 -6.85 -2.69 0.88
C LEU A 247 -6.87 -2.21 -0.57
N GLU A 248 -6.79 -3.16 -1.50
CA GLU A 248 -6.81 -2.85 -2.93
C GLU A 248 -8.12 -2.19 -3.32
N HIS A 249 -8.02 -1.07 -4.03
CA HIS A 249 -9.16 -0.27 -4.48
C HIS A 249 -10.11 0.16 -3.35
N GLY A 250 -9.64 0.15 -2.09
CA GLY A 250 -10.43 0.52 -0.91
C GLY A 250 -10.86 1.99 -0.89
N GLY A 251 -10.11 2.84 -1.56
CA GLY A 251 -10.35 4.28 -1.59
C GLY A 251 -10.23 4.92 -0.20
N HIS A 252 -10.42 6.24 -0.14
CA HIS A 252 -10.68 6.89 1.13
C HIS A 252 -12.19 6.81 1.43
N THR A 253 -12.56 6.23 2.55
CA THR A 253 -13.91 6.35 3.15
C THR A 253 -15.10 5.73 2.40
N VAL A 254 -14.90 4.75 1.52
CA VAL A 254 -16.05 4.17 0.79
C VAL A 254 -16.87 3.18 1.63
N THR A 255 -16.29 2.66 2.72
CA THR A 255 -16.97 1.69 3.62
C THR A 255 -16.53 1.90 5.06
N ASN A 256 -17.25 1.32 6.01
CA ASN A 256 -16.83 1.24 7.42
C ASN A 256 -15.53 0.41 7.61
N LEU A 257 -15.03 -0.22 6.55
CA LEU A 257 -13.77 -0.93 6.48
C LEU A 257 -12.66 0.08 6.15
N ASP A 258 -11.96 0.54 7.17
CA ASP A 258 -10.76 1.34 7.00
C ASP A 258 -9.51 0.56 7.45
N THR A 259 -8.40 0.84 6.79
CA THR A 259 -7.14 0.16 7.09
C THR A 259 -6.63 0.41 8.53
N PRO A 260 -6.84 1.60 9.16
CA PRO A 260 -6.57 1.80 10.58
C PRO A 260 -7.39 0.89 11.50
N GLY A 261 -8.69 0.74 11.25
CA GLY A 261 -9.55 -0.16 12.04
C GLY A 261 -9.13 -1.62 11.92
N ILE A 262 -8.86 -2.09 10.70
CA ILE A 262 -8.33 -3.45 10.47
C ILE A 262 -7.01 -3.65 11.22
N GLY A 263 -6.10 -2.67 11.16
CA GLY A 263 -4.82 -2.72 11.89
C GLY A 263 -5.00 -2.81 13.40
N ARG A 264 -5.94 -2.02 13.96
CA ARG A 264 -6.32 -2.10 15.38
C ARG A 264 -6.79 -3.50 15.75
N ASP A 265 -7.68 -4.07 14.98
CA ASP A 265 -8.31 -5.35 15.31
C ASP A 265 -7.31 -6.51 15.22
N ILE A 266 -6.44 -6.52 14.19
CA ILE A 266 -5.33 -7.48 14.09
C ILE A 266 -4.40 -7.37 15.29
N ILE A 267 -3.94 -6.17 15.64
CA ILE A 267 -3.01 -5.97 16.76
C ILE A 267 -3.69 -6.29 18.10
N THR A 268 -4.97 -5.96 18.26
CA THR A 268 -5.73 -6.34 19.46
C THR A 268 -5.79 -7.87 19.59
N TYR A 269 -6.09 -8.59 18.51
CA TYR A 269 -6.12 -10.05 18.52
C TYR A 269 -4.77 -10.69 18.90
N LEU A 270 -3.66 -10.09 18.43
CA LEU A 270 -2.31 -10.59 18.73
C LEU A 270 -1.86 -10.30 20.18
N LEU A 271 -2.36 -9.22 20.78
CA LEU A 271 -1.96 -8.79 22.13
C LEU A 271 -2.94 -9.27 23.22
N ASP A 272 -4.24 -9.28 22.91
CA ASP A 272 -5.35 -9.63 23.81
C ASP A 272 -6.45 -10.31 23.00
N ARG A 273 -6.28 -11.61 22.79
CA ARG A 273 -7.19 -12.42 21.96
C ARG A 273 -8.62 -12.43 22.49
N ASP A 274 -8.79 -12.54 23.80
CA ASP A 274 -10.12 -12.66 24.41
C ASP A 274 -10.92 -11.37 24.25
N ARG A 275 -10.25 -10.23 24.40
CA ARG A 275 -10.84 -8.91 24.11
C ARG A 275 -11.25 -8.78 22.65
N ALA A 276 -10.41 -9.20 21.71
CA ALA A 276 -10.71 -9.12 20.28
C ALA A 276 -11.91 -10.02 19.92
N LEU A 277 -11.94 -11.25 20.44
CA LEU A 277 -13.06 -12.17 20.21
C LEU A 277 -14.37 -11.69 20.83
N LYS A 278 -14.30 -11.09 22.03
CA LYS A 278 -15.47 -10.45 22.65
C LYS A 278 -16.01 -9.31 21.79
N SER A 279 -15.15 -8.44 21.32
CA SER A 279 -15.54 -7.32 20.43
C SER A 279 -16.10 -7.82 19.10
N LEU A 280 -15.55 -8.91 18.56
CA LEU A 280 -16.08 -9.55 17.35
C LEU A 280 -17.50 -10.08 17.58
N ALA A 281 -17.72 -10.83 18.67
CA ALA A 281 -19.03 -11.39 19.02
C ALA A 281 -20.12 -10.31 19.20
N GLU A 282 -19.74 -9.09 19.63
CA GLU A 282 -20.67 -7.95 19.76
C GLU A 282 -21.13 -7.41 18.39
N VAL A 283 -20.32 -7.52 17.34
CA VAL A 283 -20.63 -6.98 16.00
C VAL A 283 -21.13 -8.01 15.00
N GLU A 284 -20.80 -9.30 15.17
CA GLU A 284 -21.23 -10.38 14.29
C GLU A 284 -22.74 -10.44 14.02
N PRO A 285 -23.62 -10.21 15.01
CA PRO A 285 -25.07 -10.16 14.76
C PRO A 285 -25.48 -9.11 13.73
N THR A 286 -24.77 -7.97 13.69
CA THR A 286 -25.05 -6.89 12.71
C THR A 286 -24.64 -7.26 11.29
N TRP A 287 -23.82 -8.29 11.12
CA TRP A 287 -23.34 -8.82 9.84
C TRP A 287 -24.10 -10.05 9.36
N GLY A 288 -25.16 -10.49 10.08
CA GLY A 288 -25.92 -11.69 9.78
C GLY A 288 -25.40 -12.96 10.47
N GLY A 289 -24.74 -12.80 11.61
CA GLY A 289 -24.21 -13.89 12.42
C GLY A 289 -22.71 -14.11 12.29
N ASP A 290 -22.20 -15.16 12.89
CA ASP A 290 -20.79 -15.53 12.84
C ASP A 290 -20.33 -15.92 11.42
N ILE A 291 -19.01 -16.05 11.23
CA ILE A 291 -18.45 -16.33 9.91
C ILE A 291 -18.96 -17.64 9.33
N ALA A 292 -19.18 -18.68 10.16
CA ALA A 292 -19.67 -19.97 9.69
C ALA A 292 -21.11 -19.85 9.16
N THR A 293 -21.98 -19.16 9.89
CA THR A 293 -23.36 -18.86 9.48
C THR A 293 -23.41 -18.08 8.17
N ARG A 294 -22.59 -17.03 8.03
CA ARG A 294 -22.53 -16.21 6.81
C ARG A 294 -22.00 -17.00 5.61
N MET A 295 -20.94 -17.79 5.79
CA MET A 295 -20.41 -18.64 4.72
C MET A 295 -21.41 -19.72 4.29
N ALA A 296 -22.16 -20.28 5.23
CA ALA A 296 -23.23 -21.23 4.91
C ALA A 296 -24.33 -20.57 4.08
N ALA A 297 -24.75 -19.34 4.45
CA ALA A 297 -25.73 -18.57 3.70
C ALA A 297 -25.26 -18.22 2.29
N GLU A 298 -24.01 -17.74 2.14
CA GLU A 298 -23.42 -17.45 0.82
C GLU A 298 -23.30 -18.70 -0.04
N THR A 299 -22.88 -19.83 0.55
CA THR A 299 -22.80 -21.11 -0.16
C THR A 299 -24.16 -21.59 -0.63
N ALA A 300 -25.21 -21.43 0.19
CA ALA A 300 -26.58 -21.78 -0.17
C ALA A 300 -27.10 -20.88 -1.31
N ALA A 301 -26.84 -19.56 -1.23
CA ALA A 301 -27.20 -18.61 -2.28
C ALA A 301 -26.49 -18.92 -3.61
N TYR A 302 -25.20 -19.23 -3.57
CA TYR A 302 -24.43 -19.62 -4.75
C TYR A 302 -24.96 -20.90 -5.39
N LYS A 303 -25.26 -21.95 -4.59
CA LYS A 303 -25.84 -23.19 -5.08
C LYS A 303 -27.21 -22.96 -5.73
N SER A 304 -28.05 -22.11 -5.14
CA SER A 304 -29.35 -21.79 -5.72
C SER A 304 -29.23 -21.05 -7.05
N GLN A 305 -28.27 -20.14 -7.20
CA GLN A 305 -28.00 -19.46 -8.48
C GLN A 305 -27.54 -20.43 -9.57
N ILE A 306 -26.65 -21.39 -9.23
CA ILE A 306 -26.23 -22.41 -10.19
C ILE A 306 -27.40 -23.28 -10.63
N SER A 307 -28.27 -23.70 -9.69
CA SER A 307 -29.46 -24.49 -10.01
C SER A 307 -30.41 -23.73 -10.93
N LEU A 308 -30.61 -22.45 -10.72
CA LEU A 308 -31.45 -21.61 -11.61
C LEU A 308 -30.86 -21.51 -13.03
N VAL A 309 -29.54 -21.34 -13.16
CA VAL A 309 -28.85 -21.29 -14.47
C VAL A 309 -28.94 -22.65 -15.18
N GLN A 310 -28.76 -23.76 -14.46
CA GLN A 310 -28.88 -25.11 -15.02
C GLN A 310 -30.34 -25.47 -15.40
N GLY A 311 -31.31 -25.03 -14.61
CA GLY A 311 -32.74 -25.21 -14.92
C GLY A 311 -33.16 -24.46 -16.17
N ALA A 312 -32.69 -23.20 -16.33
CA ALA A 312 -32.96 -22.40 -17.52
C ALA A 312 -32.33 -22.99 -18.80
N GLN A 313 -31.15 -23.65 -18.68
CA GLN A 313 -30.52 -24.34 -19.82
C GLN A 313 -31.24 -25.63 -20.21
N THR A 314 -31.84 -26.33 -19.26
CA THR A 314 -32.64 -27.51 -19.57
C THR A 314 -33.98 -27.15 -20.21
N GLU A 315 -34.63 -26.07 -19.84
CA GLU A 315 -35.86 -25.58 -20.47
C GLU A 315 -35.65 -25.11 -21.91
N THR A 316 -34.52 -24.43 -22.20
CA THR A 316 -34.15 -24.00 -23.56
C THR A 316 -33.83 -25.18 -24.49
N ASN A 317 -33.29 -26.29 -23.96
CA ASN A 317 -33.05 -27.51 -24.74
C ASN A 317 -34.32 -28.38 -24.93
N ALA A 318 -35.31 -28.23 -24.10
CA ALA A 318 -36.57 -28.99 -24.21
C ALA A 318 -37.58 -28.40 -25.23
N THR A 319 -37.43 -27.14 -25.60
CA THR A 319 -38.28 -26.44 -26.60
C THR A 319 -37.74 -26.46 -28.03
N ALA A 320 -36.55 -27.03 -28.27
CA ALA A 320 -36.03 -27.23 -29.61
C ALA A 320 -36.40 -28.63 -30.14
N ALA A 321 -37.60 -28.72 -30.79
CA ALA A 321 -37.94 -29.88 -31.60
C ALA A 321 -37.02 -29.96 -32.82
N PRO A 322 -36.64 -31.16 -33.29
CA PRO A 322 -35.72 -31.29 -34.42
C PRO A 322 -36.43 -30.91 -35.72
N THR A 323 -36.01 -29.82 -36.35
CA THR A 323 -36.26 -29.56 -37.77
C THR A 323 -35.05 -30.06 -38.54
N ASP A 324 -35.28 -31.04 -39.40
CA ASP A 324 -34.35 -31.51 -40.41
C ASP A 324 -33.82 -30.39 -41.28
N ALA A 325 -32.50 -30.18 -41.29
CA ALA A 325 -31.77 -29.59 -42.41
C ALA A 325 -30.25 -29.80 -42.23
N PRO A 326 -29.46 -29.78 -43.35
CA PRO A 326 -28.30 -30.63 -43.52
C PRO A 326 -27.03 -30.08 -42.90
N ALA A 327 -26.09 -31.02 -42.69
CA ALA A 327 -24.75 -30.81 -42.20
C ALA A 327 -23.99 -29.69 -42.89
N VAL A 328 -23.49 -28.74 -42.08
CA VAL A 328 -22.34 -27.91 -42.43
C VAL A 328 -21.34 -28.05 -41.25
N GLU A 329 -20.18 -28.62 -41.60
CA GLU A 329 -19.00 -28.66 -40.77
C GLU A 329 -18.53 -27.26 -40.38
N ALA A 330 -17.81 -27.22 -39.25
CA ALA A 330 -16.98 -26.15 -38.74
C ALA A 330 -17.64 -25.01 -37.94
N ALA A 331 -17.50 -25.12 -36.63
CA ALA A 331 -17.05 -24.03 -35.73
C ALA A 331 -17.05 -24.50 -34.25
N THR A 332 -16.12 -25.36 -33.91
CA THR A 332 -15.67 -25.54 -32.53
C THR A 332 -14.42 -24.70 -32.34
N ASP A 333 -14.57 -23.41 -32.05
CA ASP A 333 -13.46 -22.56 -31.56
C ASP A 333 -13.95 -21.20 -31.08
N ALA A 334 -14.90 -21.13 -30.17
CA ALA A 334 -15.32 -19.85 -29.59
C ALA A 334 -15.54 -19.85 -28.05
N ALA A 335 -15.28 -20.98 -27.39
CA ALA A 335 -15.50 -21.04 -25.93
C ALA A 335 -14.21 -21.09 -25.09
N ASN A 336 -13.02 -21.05 -25.73
CA ASN A 336 -11.72 -21.12 -25.02
C ASN A 336 -10.85 -19.87 -25.14
N SER A 337 -11.38 -18.76 -25.68
CA SER A 337 -10.57 -17.55 -25.91
C SER A 337 -10.65 -16.49 -24.81
N SER A 338 -11.51 -16.62 -23.81
CA SER A 338 -11.59 -15.61 -22.73
C SER A 338 -10.74 -15.89 -21.49
N ALA A 339 -10.09 -17.04 -21.39
CA ALA A 339 -9.15 -17.35 -20.31
C ALA A 339 -7.66 -17.16 -20.71
N ALA A 340 -7.35 -17.01 -21.99
CA ALA A 340 -5.98 -16.87 -22.50
C ALA A 340 -5.54 -15.43 -22.80
N ALA A 341 -6.45 -14.45 -22.75
CA ALA A 341 -6.15 -13.06 -23.13
C ALA A 341 -5.51 -12.21 -22.03
N ILE A 342 -5.25 -12.75 -20.83
CA ILE A 342 -4.61 -12.01 -19.72
C ILE A 342 -3.12 -12.41 -19.55
N ALA A 343 -2.63 -13.40 -20.28
CA ALA A 343 -1.28 -13.93 -20.07
C ALA A 343 -0.23 -13.50 -21.10
N ASN A 344 -0.55 -12.68 -22.12
CA ASN A 344 0.38 -12.48 -23.24
C ASN A 344 0.55 -11.01 -23.68
N THR A 345 0.92 -10.12 -22.74
CA THR A 345 1.50 -8.81 -23.08
C THR A 345 2.74 -8.51 -22.21
N ALA A 346 3.73 -9.40 -22.25
CA ALA A 346 5.10 -9.10 -21.82
C ALA A 346 6.04 -10.14 -22.42
N GLN A 347 6.31 -10.05 -23.71
CA GLN A 347 7.50 -10.67 -24.27
C GLN A 347 8.69 -9.71 -24.13
N PRO A 348 9.84 -10.14 -23.61
CA PRO A 348 11.08 -9.40 -23.71
C PRO A 348 11.65 -9.58 -25.11
N ALA A 349 12.11 -8.48 -25.71
CA ALA A 349 12.88 -8.52 -26.96
C ALA A 349 14.16 -9.35 -26.77
N GLU A 350 14.40 -10.26 -27.67
CA GLU A 350 15.61 -11.08 -27.78
C GLU A 350 16.83 -10.16 -27.99
N GLU A 351 17.83 -10.31 -27.14
CA GLU A 351 19.19 -9.81 -27.36
C GLU A 351 19.85 -10.63 -28.49
N GLY A 352 19.98 -10.04 -29.65
CA GLY A 352 20.85 -10.53 -30.70
C GLY A 352 22.32 -10.35 -30.33
N SER A 353 23.00 -11.45 -30.12
CA SER A 353 24.44 -11.54 -30.03
C SER A 353 25.10 -10.99 -31.31
N ARG A 354 25.92 -9.96 -31.19
CA ARG A 354 26.98 -9.66 -32.18
C ARG A 354 28.30 -9.52 -31.41
N GLU A 355 29.12 -10.55 -31.65
CA GLU A 355 30.56 -10.48 -31.47
C GLU A 355 31.12 -9.28 -32.26
N ALA A 356 31.94 -8.49 -31.63
CA ALA A 356 32.86 -7.56 -32.30
C ALA A 356 34.29 -7.94 -31.91
N THR A 357 34.99 -8.42 -32.91
CA THR A 357 36.44 -8.61 -32.97
C THR A 357 37.16 -7.26 -32.90
N ASN A 358 38.26 -7.26 -32.20
CA ASN A 358 39.48 -6.42 -32.22
C ASN A 358 39.58 -5.31 -33.26
N ASP A 359 39.84 -4.06 -32.79
CA ASP A 359 41.16 -3.37 -32.92
C ASP A 359 41.23 -2.22 -31.91
#